data_8e7f11bf43cb662637afc58f4e7cee15
#
_entry.id   8e7f11bf43cb662637afc58f4e7cee15
#
_cell.length_a   1.000
_cell.length_b   1.000
_cell.length_c   1.000
_cell.angle_alpha   90.00
_cell.angle_beta   90.00
_cell.angle_gamma   90.00
#
_symmetry.space_group_name_H-M   'P 1'
#
loop_
_entity.id
_entity.type
_entity.pdbx_description
1 polymer ?
#
loop_
_entity_poly.entity_id
_entity_poly.type
_entity_poly.pdbx_seq_one_letter_code
_entity_poly.pdbx_strand_id
1 'polypeptide(L)'
;MGMKRTYTVKTLFRRFALSLVVMLGIAILVPILLQTTAVNMGIATRANQSELQVREIVPTLTVAPDVTKVVLPQGCRYLILDKEFNELYSNMTSEEKADALSYAKGEYNNQGSKRQYVLVVRDNELCVLQYFIGSQFTVSWLPDFFPSPDTLMLVLIVVN
;
A
#
# COMPACT_ATOMS: atom_id res chain seq x y z
N MET A 1 -30.44 -53.05 11.63
CA MET A 1 -31.28 -52.17 12.46
C MET A 1 -30.52 -50.87 12.71
N GLY A 2 -30.77 -49.83 11.90
CA GLY A 2 -30.01 -48.58 11.97
C GLY A 2 -30.57 -47.67 13.07
N MET A 3 -29.76 -47.37 14.06
CA MET A 3 -30.09 -46.45 15.15
C MET A 3 -30.19 -45.01 14.59
N LYS A 4 -31.41 -44.49 14.44
CA LYS A 4 -31.66 -43.07 14.14
C LYS A 4 -31.15 -42.23 15.33
N ARG A 5 -30.03 -41.56 15.18
CA ARG A 5 -29.55 -40.57 16.16
C ARG A 5 -30.52 -39.40 16.20
N THR A 6 -31.39 -39.34 17.20
CA THR A 6 -32.23 -38.17 17.51
C THR A 6 -31.33 -37.10 18.11
N TYR A 7 -31.02 -36.06 17.33
CA TYR A 7 -30.30 -34.90 17.85
C TYR A 7 -31.26 -33.98 18.59
N THR A 8 -30.97 -33.66 19.84
CA THR A 8 -31.70 -32.64 20.59
C THR A 8 -31.41 -31.27 19.94
N VAL A 9 -32.39 -30.36 19.86
CA VAL A 9 -32.25 -29.00 19.32
C VAL A 9 -31.01 -28.29 19.88
N LYS A 10 -30.72 -28.45 21.15
CA LYS A 10 -29.51 -27.94 21.82
C LYS A 10 -28.20 -28.46 21.19
N THR A 11 -28.16 -29.74 20.84
CA THR A 11 -26.98 -30.36 20.23
C THR A 11 -26.79 -29.84 18.79
N LEU A 12 -27.88 -29.65 18.06
CA LEU A 12 -27.85 -29.10 16.72
C LEU A 12 -27.36 -27.66 16.72
N PHE A 13 -27.90 -26.83 17.63
CA PHE A 13 -27.47 -25.43 17.81
C PHE A 13 -25.99 -25.33 18.18
N ARG A 14 -25.50 -26.15 19.11
CA ARG A 14 -24.08 -26.16 19.50
C ARG A 14 -23.17 -26.53 18.34
N ARG A 15 -23.56 -27.50 17.52
CA ARG A 15 -22.78 -27.86 16.31
C ARG A 15 -22.76 -26.77 15.28
N PHE A 16 -23.91 -26.13 15.04
CA PHE A 16 -24.02 -25.00 14.13
C PHE A 16 -23.15 -23.83 14.61
N ALA A 17 -23.24 -23.46 15.89
CA ALA A 17 -22.43 -22.39 16.47
C ALA A 17 -20.93 -22.70 16.37
N LEU A 18 -20.53 -23.97 16.65
CA LEU A 18 -19.14 -24.38 16.51
C LEU A 18 -18.67 -24.32 15.06
N SER A 19 -19.48 -24.80 14.11
CA SER A 19 -19.18 -24.73 12.68
C SER A 19 -19.01 -23.28 12.23
N LEU A 20 -19.87 -22.37 12.67
CA LEU A 20 -19.79 -20.95 12.32
C LEU A 20 -18.50 -20.30 12.87
N VAL A 21 -18.11 -20.62 14.10
CA VAL A 21 -16.84 -20.12 14.69
C VAL A 21 -15.64 -20.65 13.92
N VAL A 22 -15.65 -21.93 13.53
CA VAL A 22 -14.56 -22.52 12.74
C VAL A 22 -14.47 -21.88 11.36
N MET A 23 -15.60 -21.69 10.66
CA MET A 23 -15.62 -21.02 9.35
C MET A 23 -15.13 -19.58 9.43
N LEU A 24 -15.55 -18.82 10.44
CA LEU A 24 -15.06 -17.46 10.69
C LEU A 24 -13.56 -17.45 10.97
N GLY A 25 -13.06 -18.39 11.76
CA GLY A 25 -11.63 -18.54 12.02
C GLY A 25 -10.83 -18.80 10.75
N ILE A 26 -11.29 -19.70 9.89
CA ILE A 26 -10.66 -19.99 8.59
C ILE A 26 -10.70 -18.76 7.69
N ALA A 27 -11.85 -18.10 7.59
CA ALA A 27 -12.03 -16.91 6.76
C ALA A 27 -11.09 -15.74 7.14
N ILE A 28 -10.68 -15.66 8.39
CA ILE A 28 -9.71 -14.65 8.88
C ILE A 28 -8.26 -15.14 8.71
N LEU A 29 -7.99 -16.40 9.10
CA LEU A 29 -6.61 -16.92 9.13
C LEU A 29 -6.03 -17.10 7.72
N VAL A 30 -6.83 -17.61 6.77
CA VAL A 30 -6.34 -17.88 5.41
C VAL A 30 -5.85 -16.62 4.70
N PRO A 31 -6.59 -15.51 4.66
CA PRO A 31 -6.11 -14.25 4.09
C PRO A 31 -4.83 -13.73 4.76
N ILE A 32 -4.75 -13.77 6.09
CA ILE A 32 -3.57 -13.33 6.84
C ILE A 32 -2.33 -14.16 6.45
N LEU A 33 -2.48 -15.48 6.37
CA LEU A 33 -1.39 -16.37 5.96
C LEU A 33 -0.96 -16.11 4.51
N LEU A 34 -1.92 -15.93 3.60
CA LEU A 34 -1.64 -15.63 2.19
C LEU A 34 -0.90 -14.29 2.04
N GLN A 35 -1.36 -13.25 2.74
CA GLN A 35 -0.71 -11.94 2.71
C GLN A 35 0.71 -12.01 3.27
N THR A 36 0.89 -12.67 4.42
CA THR A 36 2.20 -12.85 5.02
C THR A 36 3.13 -13.61 4.09
N THR A 37 2.63 -14.66 3.44
CA THR A 37 3.41 -15.45 2.48
C THR A 37 3.76 -14.61 1.25
N ALA A 38 2.81 -13.86 0.68
CA ALA A 38 3.06 -12.99 -0.48
C ALA A 38 4.12 -11.92 -0.18
N VAL A 39 4.10 -11.34 1.01
CA VAL A 39 5.15 -10.39 1.45
C VAL A 39 6.49 -11.09 1.64
N ASN A 40 6.54 -12.24 2.28
CA ASN A 40 7.77 -12.99 2.50
C ASN A 40 8.40 -13.51 1.19
N MET A 41 7.58 -13.83 0.20
CA MET A 41 8.02 -14.20 -1.15
C MET A 41 8.39 -12.99 -2.01
N GLY A 42 8.23 -11.78 -1.52
CA GLY A 42 8.51 -10.55 -2.26
C GLY A 42 7.52 -10.27 -3.40
N ILE A 43 6.33 -10.86 -3.37
CA ILE A 43 5.26 -10.64 -4.38
C ILE A 43 4.46 -9.37 -4.08
N ALA A 44 4.39 -8.99 -2.80
CA ALA A 44 3.70 -7.78 -2.34
C ALA A 44 4.50 -7.06 -1.26
N THR A 45 4.29 -5.75 -1.14
CA THR A 45 4.83 -4.93 -0.04
C THR A 45 3.82 -4.82 1.10
N ARG A 46 4.30 -4.55 2.30
CA ARG A 46 3.42 -4.21 3.44
C ARG A 46 2.83 -2.81 3.25
N ALA A 47 1.64 -2.60 3.78
CA ALA A 47 1.10 -1.25 3.94
C ALA A 47 2.12 -0.39 4.72
N ASN A 48 2.24 0.89 4.34
CA ASN A 48 3.17 1.88 4.90
C ASN A 48 4.67 1.55 4.75
N GLN A 49 5.06 0.50 4.04
CA GLN A 49 6.47 0.19 3.83
C GLN A 49 7.19 1.32 3.07
N SER A 50 6.55 1.87 2.04
CA SER A 50 7.09 3.00 1.27
C SER A 50 7.25 4.24 2.15
N GLU A 51 6.33 4.50 3.08
CA GLU A 51 6.45 5.61 4.03
C GLU A 51 7.68 5.47 4.92
N LEU A 52 7.90 4.29 5.49
CA LEU A 52 9.07 4.04 6.33
C LEU A 52 10.39 4.24 5.55
N GLN A 53 10.45 3.68 4.35
CA GLN A 53 11.62 3.84 3.47
C GLN A 53 11.86 5.29 3.04
N VAL A 54 10.79 6.05 2.77
CA VAL A 54 10.91 7.48 2.46
C VAL A 54 11.43 8.26 3.67
N ARG A 55 10.93 7.99 4.87
CA ARG A 55 11.44 8.62 6.10
C ARG A 55 12.92 8.37 6.33
N GLU A 56 13.40 7.17 6.01
CA GLU A 56 14.82 6.81 6.12
C GLU A 56 15.70 7.53 5.09
N ILE A 57 15.16 7.77 3.87
CA ILE A 57 15.94 8.37 2.78
C ILE A 57 15.92 9.90 2.79
N VAL A 58 14.93 10.54 3.40
CA VAL A 58 14.79 12.01 3.48
C VAL A 58 16.07 12.71 3.98
N PRO A 59 16.73 12.27 5.08
CA PRO A 59 17.98 12.88 5.51
C PRO A 59 19.10 12.79 4.46
N THR A 60 19.18 11.67 3.74
CA THR A 60 20.15 11.48 2.65
C THR A 60 19.86 12.43 1.50
N LEU A 61 18.59 12.60 1.11
CA LEU A 61 18.18 13.52 0.05
C LEU A 61 18.46 14.98 0.40
N THR A 62 18.36 15.35 1.67
CA THR A 62 18.63 16.73 2.13
C THR A 62 20.08 17.12 1.88
N VAL A 63 21.03 16.20 2.07
CA VAL A 63 22.48 16.47 1.96
C VAL A 63 23.11 15.98 0.66
N ALA A 64 22.42 15.20 -0.15
CA ALA A 64 22.95 14.66 -1.39
C ALA A 64 23.27 15.79 -2.38
N PRO A 65 24.44 15.81 -3.05
CA PRO A 65 24.76 16.84 -4.04
C PRO A 65 23.85 16.78 -5.27
N ASP A 66 23.32 15.61 -5.58
CA ASP A 66 22.46 15.38 -6.74
C ASP A 66 21.37 14.35 -6.38
N VAL A 67 20.12 14.81 -6.29
CA VAL A 67 18.95 13.97 -5.94
C VAL A 67 18.71 12.89 -6.99
N THR A 68 19.02 13.16 -8.26
CA THR A 68 18.74 12.24 -9.37
C THR A 68 19.57 10.95 -9.29
N LYS A 69 20.68 10.98 -8.54
CA LYS A 69 21.56 9.82 -8.31
C LYS A 69 21.20 8.99 -7.08
N VAL A 70 20.31 9.50 -6.25
CA VAL A 70 19.87 8.77 -5.07
C VAL A 70 18.89 7.67 -5.47
N VAL A 71 19.15 6.44 -5.03
CA VAL A 71 18.27 5.31 -5.29
C VAL A 71 17.02 5.45 -4.43
N LEU A 72 15.89 5.68 -5.06
CA LEU A 72 14.60 5.78 -4.39
C LEU A 72 14.00 4.40 -4.11
N PRO A 73 13.18 4.27 -3.06
CA PRO A 73 12.38 3.08 -2.84
C PRO A 73 11.45 2.80 -4.02
N GLN A 74 11.10 1.51 -4.20
CA GLN A 74 10.21 1.10 -5.28
C GLN A 74 8.86 1.83 -5.23
N GLY A 75 8.40 2.34 -6.38
CA GLY A 75 7.15 3.07 -6.48
C GLY A 75 7.20 4.53 -6.02
N CYS A 76 8.34 5.00 -5.50
CA CYS A 76 8.54 6.41 -5.20
C CYS A 76 8.92 7.20 -6.46
N ARG A 77 8.40 8.41 -6.55
CA ARG A 77 8.69 9.37 -7.62
C ARG A 77 9.04 10.72 -7.03
N TYR A 78 9.69 11.56 -7.81
CA TYR A 78 10.08 12.88 -7.32
C TYR A 78 9.87 13.98 -8.38
N LEU A 79 9.67 15.18 -7.86
CA LEU A 79 9.63 16.44 -8.58
C LEU A 79 10.61 17.39 -7.90
N ILE A 80 11.58 17.89 -8.66
CA ILE A 80 12.54 18.88 -8.18
C ILE A 80 12.12 20.24 -8.75
N LEU A 81 11.97 21.22 -7.86
CA LEU A 81 11.54 22.58 -8.16
C LEU A 81 12.64 23.56 -7.73
N ASP A 82 12.71 24.70 -8.39
CA ASP A 82 13.44 25.87 -7.87
C ASP A 82 12.64 26.59 -6.76
N LYS A 83 13.16 27.67 -6.21
CA LYS A 83 12.50 28.48 -5.17
C LYS A 83 11.25 29.21 -5.65
N GLU A 84 11.11 29.40 -6.94
CA GLU A 84 9.98 30.00 -7.63
C GLU A 84 8.93 28.97 -8.07
N PHE A 85 9.09 27.69 -7.67
CA PHE A 85 8.25 26.54 -8.03
C PHE A 85 8.26 26.18 -9.52
N ASN A 86 9.31 26.54 -10.28
CA ASN A 86 9.48 26.04 -11.62
C ASN A 86 10.12 24.64 -11.58
N GLU A 87 9.68 23.76 -12.50
CA GLU A 87 10.20 22.40 -12.60
C GLU A 87 11.65 22.40 -13.12
N LEU A 88 12.56 21.82 -12.37
CA LEU A 88 13.93 21.54 -12.78
C LEU A 88 14.05 20.13 -13.36
N TYR A 89 13.48 19.14 -12.66
CA TYR A 89 13.49 17.75 -13.08
C TYR A 89 12.35 16.96 -12.44
N SER A 90 11.82 15.94 -13.15
CA SER A 90 10.79 15.04 -12.60
C SER A 90 10.78 13.69 -13.31
N ASN A 91 10.41 12.64 -12.57
CA ASN A 91 10.05 11.32 -13.11
C ASN A 91 8.55 11.00 -12.92
N MET A 92 7.74 12.01 -12.62
CA MET A 92 6.28 11.92 -12.43
C MET A 92 5.54 12.10 -13.76
N THR A 93 4.30 11.58 -13.83
CA THR A 93 3.36 11.90 -14.91
C THR A 93 2.83 13.33 -14.78
N SER A 94 2.20 13.87 -15.83
CA SER A 94 1.67 15.25 -15.80
C SER A 94 0.64 15.47 -14.67
N GLU A 95 -0.22 14.49 -14.40
CA GLU A 95 -1.19 14.52 -13.29
C GLU A 95 -0.49 14.55 -11.93
N GLU A 96 0.47 13.65 -11.73
CA GLU A 96 1.23 13.56 -10.48
C GLU A 96 2.07 14.83 -10.21
N LYS A 97 2.58 15.46 -11.26
CA LYS A 97 3.29 16.75 -11.15
C LYS A 97 2.37 17.87 -10.65
N ALA A 98 1.14 17.93 -11.18
CA ALA A 98 0.17 18.94 -10.75
C ALA A 98 -0.16 18.79 -9.26
N ASP A 99 -0.38 17.56 -8.81
CA ASP A 99 -0.63 17.25 -7.39
C ASP A 99 0.60 17.58 -6.51
N ALA A 100 1.80 17.19 -6.96
CA ALA A 100 3.03 17.43 -6.24
C ALA A 100 3.34 18.94 -6.13
N LEU A 101 3.09 19.71 -7.20
CA LEU A 101 3.24 21.16 -7.20
C LEU A 101 2.24 21.84 -6.26
N SER A 102 0.98 21.39 -6.28
CA SER A 102 -0.06 21.85 -5.34
C SER A 102 0.34 21.55 -3.89
N TYR A 103 0.92 20.38 -3.64
CA TYR A 103 1.46 20.02 -2.32
C TYR A 103 2.61 20.96 -1.89
N ALA A 104 3.55 21.23 -2.79
CA ALA A 104 4.67 22.13 -2.50
C ALA A 104 4.20 23.55 -2.15
N LYS A 105 3.12 24.02 -2.77
CA LYS A 105 2.49 25.33 -2.50
C LYS A 105 1.58 25.36 -1.28
N GLY A 106 1.34 24.20 -0.63
CA GLY A 106 0.43 24.10 0.52
C GLY A 106 -1.07 24.12 0.15
N GLU A 107 -1.40 23.90 -1.12
CA GLU A 107 -2.78 23.93 -1.66
C GLU A 107 -3.36 22.51 -1.85
N TYR A 108 -2.57 21.47 -1.61
CA TYR A 108 -2.96 20.08 -1.86
C TYR A 108 -4.02 19.60 -0.89
N ASN A 109 -5.12 19.08 -1.44
CA ASN A 109 -6.19 18.48 -0.67
C ASN A 109 -6.20 16.95 -0.87
N ASN A 110 -5.73 16.22 0.13
CA ASN A 110 -5.71 14.76 0.10
C ASN A 110 -7.10 14.18 0.41
N GLN A 111 -7.98 14.14 -0.58
CA GLN A 111 -9.30 13.53 -0.45
C GLN A 111 -9.26 12.02 -0.68
N GLY A 112 -8.70 11.27 0.27
CA GLY A 112 -8.71 9.80 0.25
C GLY A 112 -7.74 9.15 -0.74
N SER A 113 -6.81 9.91 -1.30
CA SER A 113 -5.77 9.37 -2.16
C SER A 113 -4.80 8.52 -1.35
N LYS A 114 -4.46 7.33 -1.85
CA LYS A 114 -3.38 6.50 -1.29
C LYS A 114 -1.99 7.06 -1.63
N ARG A 115 -1.90 8.08 -2.49
CA ARG A 115 -0.67 8.81 -2.80
C ARG A 115 -0.41 9.84 -1.71
N GLN A 116 0.80 9.86 -1.21
CA GLN A 116 1.26 10.81 -0.20
C GLN A 116 2.51 11.51 -0.72
N TYR A 117 2.76 12.68 -0.17
CA TYR A 117 3.88 13.52 -0.56
C TYR A 117 4.70 13.90 0.67
N VAL A 118 5.99 14.11 0.49
CA VAL A 118 6.86 14.74 1.47
C VAL A 118 7.72 15.78 0.76
N LEU A 119 7.83 16.96 1.38
CA LEU A 119 8.67 18.05 0.88
C LEU A 119 10.03 18.03 1.59
N VAL A 120 11.09 17.89 0.80
CA VAL A 120 12.47 18.00 1.25
C VAL A 120 13.00 19.35 0.81
N VAL A 121 13.25 20.25 1.74
CA VAL A 121 13.77 21.58 1.50
C VAL A 121 15.29 21.50 1.46
N ARG A 122 15.90 22.02 0.40
CA ARG A 122 17.35 22.11 0.17
C ARG A 122 17.76 23.55 -0.02
N ASP A 123 19.05 23.83 -0.05
CA ASP A 123 19.57 25.20 -0.09
C ASP A 123 19.01 26.01 -1.27
N ASN A 124 18.99 25.42 -2.48
CA ASN A 124 18.60 26.07 -3.71
C ASN A 124 17.42 25.44 -4.44
N GLU A 125 16.88 24.34 -3.93
CA GLU A 125 15.83 23.59 -4.59
C GLU A 125 14.87 22.93 -3.59
N LEU A 126 13.67 22.61 -4.04
CA LEU A 126 12.65 21.89 -3.32
C LEU A 126 12.48 20.52 -3.99
N CYS A 127 12.55 19.44 -3.22
CA CYS A 127 12.29 18.11 -3.74
C CYS A 127 11.00 17.57 -3.14
N VAL A 128 9.98 17.33 -3.97
CA VAL A 128 8.73 16.70 -3.58
C VAL A 128 8.82 15.23 -3.92
N LEU A 129 8.78 14.38 -2.89
CA LEU A 129 8.72 12.93 -3.06
C LEU A 129 7.26 12.46 -2.97
N GLN A 130 6.85 11.64 -3.91
CA GLN A 130 5.59 10.92 -3.90
C GLN A 130 5.83 9.47 -3.49
N TYR A 131 4.95 8.94 -2.63
CA TYR A 131 4.95 7.54 -2.23
C TYR A 131 3.53 7.02 -1.98
N PHE A 132 3.38 5.70 -1.87
CA PHE A 132 2.09 5.06 -1.60
C PHE A 132 2.05 4.50 -0.18
N ILE A 133 0.92 4.71 0.52
CA ILE A 133 0.68 4.16 1.86
C ILE A 133 0.01 2.78 1.86
N GLY A 134 -0.54 2.33 0.73
CA GLY A 134 -1.14 1.00 0.59
C GLY A 134 -0.12 -0.11 0.30
N SER A 135 -0.53 -1.36 0.49
CA SER A 135 0.22 -2.50 -0.03
C SER A 135 0.22 -2.49 -1.56
N GLN A 136 1.34 -2.88 -2.17
CA GLN A 136 1.53 -2.90 -3.61
C GLN A 136 2.05 -4.26 -4.06
N PHE A 137 1.70 -4.66 -5.28
CA PHE A 137 2.36 -5.79 -5.92
C PHE A 137 3.73 -5.39 -6.44
N THR A 138 4.70 -6.25 -6.25
CA THR A 138 6.05 -6.10 -6.81
C THR A 138 6.15 -6.73 -8.21
N VAL A 139 5.21 -7.61 -8.54
CA VAL A 139 5.14 -8.34 -9.81
C VAL A 139 4.29 -7.52 -10.79
N SER A 140 4.86 -7.18 -11.95
CA SER A 140 4.32 -6.20 -12.90
C SER A 140 2.99 -6.57 -13.54
N TRP A 141 2.67 -7.86 -13.69
CA TRP A 141 1.44 -8.31 -14.33
C TRP A 141 0.24 -8.45 -13.38
N LEU A 142 0.48 -8.52 -12.05
CA LEU A 142 -0.59 -8.68 -11.07
C LEU A 142 -1.55 -7.49 -11.00
N PRO A 143 -1.10 -6.23 -11.12
CA PRO A 143 -2.00 -5.07 -11.14
C PRO A 143 -3.01 -5.07 -12.28
N ASP A 144 -2.74 -5.77 -13.39
CA ASP A 144 -3.66 -5.89 -14.53
C ASP A 144 -4.93 -6.66 -14.16
N PHE A 145 -4.86 -7.58 -13.20
CA PHE A 145 -5.99 -8.39 -12.73
C PHE A 145 -6.54 -7.88 -11.39
N PHE A 146 -5.67 -7.42 -10.51
CA PHE A 146 -6.03 -6.97 -9.17
C PHE A 146 -5.33 -5.63 -8.89
N PRO A 147 -6.06 -4.53 -8.70
CA PRO A 147 -5.47 -3.20 -8.52
C PRO A 147 -4.62 -3.06 -7.25
N SER A 148 -4.83 -3.94 -6.25
CA SER A 148 -4.00 -3.99 -5.05
C SER A 148 -4.06 -5.36 -4.38
N PRO A 149 -3.07 -5.72 -3.55
CA PRO A 149 -3.12 -6.92 -2.71
C PRO A 149 -4.36 -6.98 -1.82
N ASP A 150 -4.83 -5.83 -1.32
CA ASP A 150 -6.04 -5.75 -0.49
C ASP A 150 -7.29 -6.14 -1.28
N THR A 151 -7.39 -5.76 -2.55
CA THR A 151 -8.50 -6.15 -3.44
C THR A 151 -8.50 -7.65 -3.71
N LEU A 152 -7.34 -8.25 -3.95
CA LEU A 152 -7.21 -9.70 -4.10
C LEU A 152 -7.69 -10.43 -2.85
N MET A 153 -7.30 -9.95 -1.66
CA MET A 153 -7.73 -10.52 -0.39
C MET A 153 -9.24 -10.45 -0.20
N LEU A 154 -9.85 -9.31 -0.56
CA LEU A 154 -11.30 -9.14 -0.46
C LEU A 154 -12.02 -10.11 -1.39
N VAL A 155 -11.56 -10.31 -2.62
CA VAL A 155 -12.10 -11.30 -3.55
C VAL A 155 -12.01 -12.69 -2.98
N LEU A 156 -10.86 -13.08 -2.41
CA LEU A 156 -10.67 -14.40 -1.80
C LEU A 156 -11.59 -14.65 -0.60
N ILE A 157 -11.89 -13.60 0.18
CA ILE A 157 -12.84 -13.72 1.31
C ILE A 157 -14.28 -13.88 0.81
N VAL A 158 -14.65 -13.20 -0.27
CA VAL A 158 -16.04 -13.24 -0.80
C VAL A 158 -16.34 -14.52 -1.56
N VAL A 159 -15.32 -15.15 -2.19
CA VAL A 159 -15.48 -16.36 -3.00
C VAL A 159 -15.44 -17.66 -2.16
N ASN A 160 -14.95 -17.61 -0.92
CA ASN A 160 -14.98 -18.73 0.04
C ASN A 160 -16.23 -18.72 0.91
#